data_e49e7e5a66b6b8e3cfc7ef4bc3946122
#
_entry.id   e49e7e5a66b6b8e3cfc7ef4bc3946122
#
_cell.length_a   1.000
_cell.length_b   1.000
_cell.length_c   1.000
_cell.angle_alpha   90.00
_cell.angle_beta   90.00
_cell.angle_gamma   90.00
#
_symmetry.space_group_name_H-M   'P 1'
#
loop_
_entity.id
_entity.type
_entity.pdbx_description
1 polymer ?
#
loop_
_entity_poly.entity_id
_entity_poly.type
_entity_poly.pdbx_seq_one_letter_code
_entity_poly.pdbx_strand_id
1 'polypeptide(L)'
;MGAVKEMMMSDAEILIDKIATAMVNGEIDEDEALDRFYSSLESFLEENFENTDFSIKKIETIKPEIGIQTFKIFSEDSSDLSFFQGSLFLHDSDRETFNIGLGQRYLSNDESILFGLNAFYDYEFDYEHQRFSIGAEIKSSILDLNYNQYFAQSSSKKGKNGKDEEAIDGYDVEIGAHLPYIPSMKAYLKAFDFEVPGGNDFQGLEFSTLFKVPNSGLSFEIGHTDYDHHNDQSFINLRYSNSIKNPGTSLFSSEAFERISMKDRMYEKVRRENIIKKKGAGFTVKAGGF
;
A
#
# COMPACT_ATOMS: atom_id res chain seq x y z
N MET A 1 -5.43 9.23 20.31
CA MET A 1 -5.00 8.13 19.42
C MET A 1 -5.52 6.77 19.90
N GLY A 2 -5.36 6.39 21.17
CA GLY A 2 -5.90 5.12 21.70
C GLY A 2 -7.39 4.91 21.47
N ALA A 3 -8.21 5.91 21.70
CA ALA A 3 -9.67 5.82 21.56
C ALA A 3 -10.15 5.57 20.12
N VAL A 4 -9.47 6.15 19.11
CA VAL A 4 -9.82 5.92 17.68
C VAL A 4 -9.40 4.51 17.26
N LYS A 5 -8.25 4.03 17.72
CA LYS A 5 -7.78 2.66 17.49
C LYS A 5 -8.72 1.63 18.13
N GLU A 6 -9.09 1.83 19.40
CA GLU A 6 -10.03 0.94 20.10
C GLU A 6 -11.41 0.93 19.44
N MET A 7 -11.90 2.09 18.99
CA MET A 7 -13.19 2.19 18.30
C MET A 7 -13.15 1.46 16.93
N MET A 8 -12.13 1.69 16.11
CA MET A 8 -12.01 1.04 14.80
C MET A 8 -11.81 -0.48 14.91
N MET A 9 -10.99 -0.96 15.85
CA MET A 9 -10.79 -2.39 16.06
C MET A 9 -12.04 -3.04 16.65
N SER A 10 -12.71 -2.40 17.59
CA SER A 10 -13.96 -2.90 18.19
C SER A 10 -15.07 -3.05 17.16
N ASP A 11 -15.27 -2.03 16.30
CA ASP A 11 -16.36 -2.07 15.33
C ASP A 11 -16.08 -3.06 14.19
N ALA A 12 -14.83 -3.17 13.75
CA ALA A 12 -14.42 -4.17 12.75
C ALA A 12 -14.50 -5.61 13.31
N GLU A 13 -14.05 -5.82 14.55
CA GLU A 13 -14.16 -7.13 15.23
C GLU A 13 -15.62 -7.54 15.41
N ILE A 14 -16.48 -6.63 15.86
CA ILE A 14 -17.92 -6.87 16.01
C ILE A 14 -18.58 -7.23 14.68
N LEU A 15 -18.20 -6.55 13.60
CA LEU A 15 -18.72 -6.82 12.27
C LEU A 15 -18.29 -8.21 11.76
N ILE A 16 -16.99 -8.52 11.87
CA ILE A 16 -16.42 -9.81 11.48
C ILE A 16 -17.07 -10.95 12.29
N ASP A 17 -17.22 -10.76 13.59
CA ASP A 17 -17.83 -11.77 14.47
C ASP A 17 -19.31 -12.02 14.14
N LYS A 18 -20.08 -10.97 13.84
CA LYS A 18 -21.48 -11.10 13.40
C LYS A 18 -21.60 -11.86 12.07
N ILE A 19 -20.76 -11.55 11.08
CA ILE A 19 -20.78 -12.22 9.79
C ILE A 19 -20.34 -13.67 9.93
N ALA A 20 -19.25 -13.92 10.65
CA ALA A 20 -18.76 -15.28 10.93
C ALA A 20 -19.81 -16.13 11.67
N THR A 21 -20.50 -15.53 12.65
CA THR A 21 -21.57 -16.21 13.40
C THR A 21 -22.75 -16.55 12.48
N ALA A 22 -23.17 -15.63 11.61
CA ALA A 22 -24.26 -15.87 10.66
C ALA A 22 -23.92 -16.96 9.64
N MET A 23 -22.65 -17.03 9.18
CA MET A 23 -22.17 -18.14 8.32
C MET A 23 -22.18 -19.47 9.06
N VAL A 24 -21.66 -19.53 10.28
CA VAL A 24 -21.62 -20.77 11.09
C VAL A 24 -23.02 -21.28 11.39
N ASN A 25 -23.98 -20.38 11.60
CA ASN A 25 -25.38 -20.74 11.85
C ASN A 25 -26.14 -21.11 10.56
N GLY A 26 -25.55 -20.99 9.38
CA GLY A 26 -26.20 -21.22 8.10
C GLY A 26 -27.30 -20.22 7.75
N GLU A 27 -27.25 -19.04 8.34
CA GLU A 27 -28.17 -17.93 8.08
C GLU A 27 -27.85 -17.20 6.77
N ILE A 28 -26.57 -17.23 6.36
CA ILE A 28 -26.05 -16.66 5.11
C ILE A 28 -25.04 -17.63 4.50
N ASP A 29 -24.94 -17.67 3.19
CA ASP A 29 -23.86 -18.38 2.48
C ASP A 29 -22.59 -17.54 2.34
N GLU A 30 -21.52 -18.09 1.75
CA GLU A 30 -20.24 -17.40 1.59
C GLU A 30 -20.35 -16.14 0.72
N ASP A 31 -21.15 -16.19 -0.34
CA ASP A 31 -21.33 -15.06 -1.26
C ASP A 31 -22.11 -13.94 -0.56
N GLU A 32 -23.18 -14.26 0.14
CA GLU A 32 -23.96 -13.30 0.92
C GLU A 32 -23.17 -12.73 2.10
N ALA A 33 -22.30 -13.52 2.73
CA ALA A 33 -21.41 -13.08 3.80
C ALA A 33 -20.38 -12.05 3.28
N LEU A 34 -19.80 -12.33 2.12
CA LEU A 34 -18.88 -11.41 1.45
C LEU A 34 -19.57 -10.10 1.06
N ASP A 35 -20.76 -10.17 0.47
CA ASP A 35 -21.52 -8.98 0.07
C ASP A 35 -21.91 -8.12 1.28
N ARG A 36 -22.31 -8.73 2.38
CA ARG A 36 -22.60 -8.01 3.64
C ARG A 36 -21.36 -7.40 4.27
N PHE A 37 -20.24 -8.13 4.25
CA PHE A 37 -18.96 -7.59 4.72
C PHE A 37 -18.53 -6.38 3.89
N TYR A 38 -18.56 -6.49 2.56
CA TYR A 38 -18.19 -5.40 1.67
C TYR A 38 -19.09 -4.19 1.85
N SER A 39 -20.40 -4.35 1.83
CA SER A 39 -21.33 -3.22 1.98
C SER A 39 -21.21 -2.53 3.35
N SER A 40 -20.94 -3.29 4.41
CA SER A 40 -20.74 -2.72 5.74
C SER A 40 -19.40 -2.02 5.88
N LEU A 41 -18.32 -2.57 5.29
CA LEU A 41 -17.01 -1.94 5.23
C LEU A 41 -17.07 -0.66 4.38
N GLU A 42 -17.73 -0.72 3.23
CA GLU A 42 -17.95 0.42 2.34
C GLU A 42 -18.69 1.55 3.08
N SER A 43 -19.82 1.26 3.70
CA SER A 43 -20.60 2.24 4.47
C SER A 43 -19.79 2.85 5.62
N PHE A 44 -19.02 2.04 6.34
CA PHE A 44 -18.17 2.52 7.43
C PHE A 44 -17.04 3.45 6.92
N LEU A 45 -16.40 3.08 5.81
CA LEU A 45 -15.33 3.89 5.22
C LEU A 45 -15.87 5.17 4.58
N GLU A 46 -17.02 5.12 3.90
CA GLU A 46 -17.68 6.29 3.33
C GLU A 46 -18.10 7.29 4.40
N GLU A 47 -18.63 6.82 5.51
CA GLU A 47 -19.15 7.67 6.58
C GLU A 47 -18.04 8.32 7.41
N ASN A 48 -16.87 7.66 7.55
CA ASN A 48 -15.83 8.12 8.45
C ASN A 48 -14.54 8.59 7.76
N PHE A 49 -14.27 8.13 6.52
CA PHE A 49 -12.99 8.37 5.86
C PHE A 49 -13.15 8.58 4.36
N GLU A 50 -13.20 9.83 3.93
CA GLU A 50 -13.07 10.16 2.51
C GLU A 50 -11.69 9.75 1.98
N ASN A 51 -11.65 9.18 0.78
CA ASN A 51 -10.42 8.85 0.05
C ASN A 51 -9.46 7.92 0.83
N THR A 52 -10.02 6.85 1.39
CA THR A 52 -9.30 5.89 2.22
C THR A 52 -9.22 4.52 1.55
N ASP A 53 -8.07 3.87 1.66
CA ASP A 53 -7.84 2.51 1.22
C ASP A 53 -7.70 1.60 2.44
N PHE A 54 -8.33 0.44 2.38
CA PHE A 54 -8.12 -0.66 3.29
C PHE A 54 -7.44 -1.81 2.54
N SER A 55 -6.44 -2.45 3.14
CA SER A 55 -5.70 -3.53 2.50
C SER A 55 -5.40 -4.68 3.44
N ILE A 56 -5.41 -5.89 2.88
CA ILE A 56 -4.93 -7.11 3.55
C ILE A 56 -3.93 -7.76 2.61
N LYS A 57 -2.66 -7.81 3.03
CA LYS A 57 -1.58 -8.47 2.29
C LYS A 57 -1.16 -9.75 2.99
N LYS A 58 -1.17 -10.86 2.26
CA LYS A 58 -0.68 -12.16 2.72
C LYS A 58 0.59 -12.53 1.96
N ILE A 59 1.65 -12.75 2.70
CA ILE A 59 2.93 -13.28 2.21
C ILE A 59 3.03 -14.74 2.68
N GLU A 60 3.54 -15.64 1.84
CA GLU A 60 3.47 -17.09 2.05
C GLU A 60 3.84 -17.58 3.46
N THR A 61 4.91 -17.05 4.02
CA THR A 61 5.48 -17.51 5.30
C THR A 61 5.20 -16.59 6.47
N ILE A 62 4.53 -15.45 6.24
CA ILE A 62 4.35 -14.37 7.20
C ILE A 62 2.88 -14.20 7.53
N LYS A 63 2.58 -13.70 8.73
CA LYS A 63 1.21 -13.36 9.10
C LYS A 63 0.68 -12.21 8.23
N PRO A 64 -0.64 -12.16 7.99
CA PRO A 64 -1.23 -11.10 7.18
C PRO A 64 -0.86 -9.72 7.72
N GLU A 65 -0.64 -8.81 6.80
CA GLU A 65 -0.50 -7.38 7.06
C GLU A 65 -1.84 -6.72 6.79
N ILE A 66 -2.28 -5.85 7.69
CA ILE A 66 -3.52 -5.09 7.55
C ILE A 66 -3.13 -3.62 7.50
N GLY A 67 -3.60 -2.92 6.47
CA GLY A 67 -3.28 -1.52 6.25
C GLY A 67 -4.51 -0.67 6.06
N ILE A 68 -4.47 0.54 6.61
CA ILE A 68 -5.39 1.62 6.29
C ILE A 68 -4.58 2.83 5.85
N GLN A 69 -4.95 3.43 4.71
CA GLN A 69 -4.28 4.60 4.16
C GLN A 69 -5.31 5.65 3.79
N THR A 70 -5.09 6.89 4.21
CA THR A 70 -5.95 8.03 3.86
C THR A 70 -5.17 9.06 3.06
N PHE A 71 -5.85 9.74 2.15
CA PHE A 71 -5.30 10.78 1.30
C PHE A 71 -6.19 12.01 1.40
N LYS A 72 -5.60 13.14 1.78
CA LYS A 72 -6.33 14.40 1.96
C LYS A 72 -5.70 15.50 1.14
N ILE A 73 -6.52 16.17 0.34
CA ILE A 73 -6.12 17.34 -0.44
C ILE A 73 -6.15 18.57 0.46
N PHE A 74 -5.14 19.41 0.41
CA PHE A 74 -5.16 20.71 1.07
C PHE A 74 -5.00 21.90 0.12
N SER A 75 -4.58 21.66 -1.12
CA SER A 75 -4.63 22.66 -2.21
C SER A 75 -4.76 21.96 -3.55
N GLU A 76 -5.62 22.44 -4.40
CA GLU A 76 -5.84 21.93 -5.75
C GLU A 76 -6.13 23.10 -6.71
N ASP A 77 -5.36 23.13 -7.80
CA ASP A 77 -5.59 23.98 -8.97
C ASP A 77 -5.80 23.11 -10.22
N SER A 78 -5.94 23.72 -11.39
CA SER A 78 -6.19 23.01 -12.64
C SER A 78 -5.09 22.01 -13.00
N SER A 79 -3.84 22.30 -12.64
CA SER A 79 -2.65 21.49 -12.96
C SER A 79 -1.84 21.04 -11.74
N ASP A 80 -2.19 21.52 -10.54
CA ASP A 80 -1.40 21.30 -9.34
C ASP A 80 -2.26 20.72 -8.23
N LEU A 81 -1.70 19.78 -7.46
CA LEU A 81 -2.35 19.22 -6.29
C LEU A 81 -1.35 19.02 -5.17
N SER A 82 -1.60 19.63 -4.01
CA SER A 82 -0.88 19.40 -2.78
C SER A 82 -1.70 18.51 -1.86
N PHE A 83 -1.08 17.47 -1.32
CA PHE A 83 -1.77 16.47 -0.53
C PHE A 83 -1.01 16.06 0.72
N PHE A 84 -1.78 15.52 1.64
CA PHE A 84 -1.35 14.78 2.81
C PHE A 84 -1.73 13.31 2.61
N GLN A 85 -0.85 12.38 2.98
CA GLN A 85 -1.14 10.96 3.07
C GLN A 85 -0.75 10.44 4.44
N GLY A 86 -1.70 9.79 5.12
CA GLY A 86 -1.48 9.10 6.38
C GLY A 86 -1.77 7.61 6.23
N SER A 87 -1.10 6.77 6.99
CA SER A 87 -1.40 5.34 7.03
C SER A 87 -1.02 4.68 8.33
N LEU A 88 -1.68 3.58 8.63
CA LEU A 88 -1.37 2.68 9.74
C LEU A 88 -1.33 1.25 9.22
N PHE A 89 -0.26 0.55 9.51
CA PHE A 89 -0.08 -0.86 9.16
C PHE A 89 0.14 -1.70 10.41
N LEU A 90 -0.68 -2.74 10.52
CA LEU A 90 -0.51 -3.81 11.49
C LEU A 90 0.23 -4.95 10.79
N HIS A 91 1.37 -5.36 11.32
CA HIS A 91 2.19 -6.40 10.72
C HIS A 91 2.87 -7.23 11.80
N ASP A 92 3.37 -8.40 11.42
CA ASP A 92 4.09 -9.30 12.33
C ASP A 92 3.33 -9.64 13.62
N SER A 93 1.99 -9.60 13.58
CA SER A 93 1.03 -9.92 14.64
C SER A 93 0.83 -8.85 15.72
N ASP A 94 1.82 -8.03 16.01
CA ASP A 94 1.85 -7.11 17.14
C ASP A 94 2.67 -5.84 16.89
N ARG A 95 3.10 -5.60 15.65
CA ARG A 95 3.83 -4.39 15.27
C ARG A 95 2.91 -3.43 14.53
N GLU A 96 3.05 -2.17 14.83
CA GLU A 96 2.28 -1.09 14.23
C GLU A 96 3.22 -0.04 13.64
N THR A 97 3.10 0.21 12.33
CA THR A 97 3.84 1.29 11.67
C THR A 97 2.87 2.37 11.23
N PHE A 98 3.07 3.58 11.71
CA PHE A 98 2.38 4.78 11.28
C PHE A 98 3.24 5.54 10.28
N ASN A 99 2.62 6.01 9.20
CA ASN A 99 3.27 6.83 8.19
C ASN A 99 2.52 8.14 8.04
N ILE A 100 3.25 9.22 7.88
CA ILE A 100 2.71 10.54 7.58
C ILE A 100 3.54 11.18 6.48
N GLY A 101 2.90 11.68 5.44
CA GLY A 101 3.59 12.27 4.30
C GLY A 101 2.86 13.43 3.68
N LEU A 102 3.63 14.24 3.00
CA LEU A 102 3.19 15.37 2.19
C LEU A 102 3.68 15.17 0.77
N GLY A 103 2.91 15.62 -0.20
CA GLY A 103 3.31 15.56 -1.59
C GLY A 103 2.71 16.67 -2.43
N GLN A 104 3.35 16.85 -3.57
CA GLN A 104 2.92 17.78 -4.61
C GLN A 104 2.90 17.05 -5.94
N ARG A 105 1.82 17.24 -6.70
CA ARG A 105 1.64 16.69 -8.05
C ARG A 105 1.43 17.80 -9.06
N TYR A 106 1.97 17.59 -10.24
CA TYR A 106 1.91 18.51 -11.38
C TYR A 106 1.43 17.77 -12.61
N LEU A 107 0.37 18.27 -13.23
CA LEU A 107 -0.21 17.74 -14.44
C LEU A 107 0.31 18.54 -15.64
N SER A 108 0.74 17.85 -16.70
CA SER A 108 1.11 18.51 -17.96
C SER A 108 -0.10 19.23 -18.59
N ASN A 109 0.14 20.26 -19.40
CA ASN A 109 -0.91 21.08 -20.02
C ASN A 109 -1.90 20.27 -20.87
N ASP A 110 -1.45 19.17 -21.46
CA ASP A 110 -2.28 18.24 -22.24
C ASP A 110 -2.85 17.08 -21.43
N GLU A 111 -2.67 17.13 -20.10
CA GLU A 111 -3.09 16.14 -19.12
C GLU A 111 -2.55 14.71 -19.38
N SER A 112 -1.52 14.56 -20.19
CA SER A 112 -0.99 13.25 -20.59
C SER A 112 0.02 12.68 -19.60
N ILE A 113 0.67 13.53 -18.82
CA ILE A 113 1.73 13.18 -17.87
C ILE A 113 1.49 13.83 -16.53
N LEU A 114 1.63 13.04 -15.48
CA LEU A 114 1.62 13.47 -14.09
C LEU A 114 3.02 13.32 -13.50
N PHE A 115 3.53 14.37 -12.86
CA PHE A 115 4.74 14.35 -12.06
C PHE A 115 4.39 14.51 -10.59
N GLY A 116 5.04 13.79 -9.71
CA GLY A 116 4.84 13.94 -8.27
C GLY A 116 6.15 13.89 -7.50
N LEU A 117 6.19 14.65 -6.41
CA LEU A 117 7.23 14.61 -5.38
C LEU A 117 6.56 14.42 -4.03
N ASN A 118 7.19 13.67 -3.16
CA ASN A 118 6.67 13.42 -1.82
C ASN A 118 7.78 13.22 -0.79
N ALA A 119 7.41 13.38 0.48
CA ALA A 119 8.27 13.10 1.61
C ALA A 119 7.42 12.47 2.72
N PHE A 120 7.98 11.47 3.40
CA PHE A 120 7.29 10.76 4.48
C PHE A 120 8.16 10.62 5.71
N TYR A 121 7.50 10.54 6.86
CA TYR A 121 8.06 10.11 8.12
C TYR A 121 7.29 8.88 8.59
N ASP A 122 8.03 7.84 8.97
CA ASP A 122 7.52 6.55 9.41
C ASP A 122 7.94 6.29 10.85
N TYR A 123 7.00 5.80 11.67
CA TYR A 123 7.22 5.50 13.07
C TYR A 123 6.60 4.14 13.44
N GLU A 124 7.41 3.22 13.96
CA GLU A 124 6.94 1.95 14.53
C GLU A 124 6.77 2.12 16.04
N PHE A 125 5.56 1.92 16.57
CA PHE A 125 5.23 2.26 17.95
C PHE A 125 5.92 1.37 18.99
N ASP A 126 5.95 0.04 18.78
CA ASP A 126 6.37 -0.89 19.81
C ASP A 126 7.88 -0.86 20.11
N TYR A 127 8.68 -0.58 19.07
CA TYR A 127 10.13 -0.61 19.16
C TYR A 127 10.78 0.72 18.79
N GLU A 128 9.97 1.75 18.58
CA GLU A 128 10.40 3.14 18.33
C GLU A 128 11.36 3.28 17.14
N HIS A 129 11.22 2.42 16.13
CA HIS A 129 11.97 2.60 14.89
C HIS A 129 11.41 3.76 14.10
N GLN A 130 12.31 4.51 13.49
CA GLN A 130 11.99 5.74 12.76
C GLN A 130 12.70 5.77 11.41
N ARG A 131 11.99 6.25 10.39
CA ARG A 131 12.52 6.39 9.05
C ARG A 131 11.93 7.63 8.38
N PHE A 132 12.76 8.36 7.66
CA PHE A 132 12.36 9.41 6.73
C PHE A 132 12.49 8.90 5.31
N SER A 133 11.67 9.39 4.38
CA SER A 133 11.85 9.09 2.95
C SER A 133 11.45 10.25 2.06
N ILE A 134 12.04 10.27 0.87
CA ILE A 134 11.65 11.14 -0.23
C ILE A 134 11.32 10.28 -1.44
N GLY A 135 10.34 10.71 -2.23
CA GLY A 135 9.93 9.96 -3.42
C GLY A 135 9.62 10.88 -4.59
N ALA A 136 9.72 10.31 -5.78
CA ALA A 136 9.34 10.92 -7.04
C ALA A 136 8.53 9.94 -7.87
N GLU A 137 7.54 10.44 -8.59
CA GLU A 137 6.69 9.64 -9.47
C GLU A 137 6.46 10.35 -10.81
N ILE A 138 6.39 9.55 -11.87
CA ILE A 138 5.96 9.97 -13.20
C ILE A 138 4.91 8.97 -13.65
N LYS A 139 3.75 9.46 -14.07
CA LYS A 139 2.65 8.60 -14.54
C LYS A 139 2.13 9.07 -15.88
N SER A 140 1.79 8.12 -16.73
CA SER A 140 1.10 8.35 -18.01
C SER A 140 -0.02 7.33 -18.19
N SER A 141 -0.72 7.39 -19.32
CA SER A 141 -1.76 6.40 -19.64
C SER A 141 -1.20 4.97 -19.79
N ILE A 142 0.10 4.81 -20.05
CA ILE A 142 0.70 3.51 -20.35
C ILE A 142 1.67 3.09 -19.25
N LEU A 143 2.54 4.00 -18.81
CA LEU A 143 3.67 3.71 -17.95
C LEU A 143 3.64 4.56 -16.68
N ASP A 144 4.04 3.95 -15.58
CA ASP A 144 4.33 4.59 -14.31
C ASP A 144 5.80 4.34 -13.96
N LEU A 145 6.45 5.33 -13.36
CA LEU A 145 7.76 5.21 -12.76
C LEU A 145 7.69 5.79 -11.35
N ASN A 146 8.12 5.02 -10.36
CA ASN A 146 8.22 5.46 -8.97
C ASN A 146 9.66 5.26 -8.49
N TYR A 147 10.15 6.20 -7.70
CA TYR A 147 11.42 6.11 -6.99
C TYR A 147 11.23 6.56 -5.56
N ASN A 148 11.75 5.80 -4.60
CA ASN A 148 11.74 6.16 -3.18
C ASN A 148 13.13 5.94 -2.59
N GLN A 149 13.60 6.91 -1.82
CA GLN A 149 14.83 6.84 -1.02
C GLN A 149 14.45 6.88 0.46
N TYR A 150 14.98 5.96 1.24
CA TYR A 150 14.68 5.77 2.66
C TYR A 150 15.92 6.04 3.51
N PHE A 151 15.74 6.76 4.61
CA PHE A 151 16.79 7.15 5.54
C PHE A 151 16.37 6.73 6.95
N ALA A 152 17.05 5.73 7.52
CA ALA A 152 16.86 5.33 8.90
C ALA A 152 17.24 6.47 9.86
N GLN A 153 16.39 6.71 10.85
CA GLN A 153 16.60 7.80 11.83
C GLN A 153 16.83 7.26 13.24
N SER A 154 16.45 6.01 13.51
CA SER A 154 16.62 5.40 14.82
C SER A 154 17.92 4.60 14.91
N SER A 155 18.58 4.70 16.06
CA SER A 155 19.67 3.79 16.44
C SER A 155 19.14 2.39 16.75
N SER A 156 20.05 1.45 17.02
CA SER A 156 19.72 0.10 17.45
C SER A 156 18.79 0.10 18.69
N LYS A 157 17.73 -0.70 18.63
CA LYS A 157 16.70 -0.87 19.66
C LYS A 157 16.54 -2.36 20.01
N LYS A 158 15.99 -2.66 21.18
CA LYS A 158 15.62 -4.03 21.52
C LYS A 158 14.33 -4.42 20.82
N GLY A 159 14.39 -5.41 19.94
CA GLY A 159 13.23 -5.96 19.26
C GLY A 159 12.47 -7.00 20.08
N LYS A 160 11.47 -7.63 19.45
CA LYS A 160 10.52 -8.59 20.06
C LYS A 160 11.16 -9.71 20.88
N ASN A 161 12.32 -10.20 20.48
CA ASN A 161 13.03 -11.29 21.16
C ASN A 161 14.14 -10.79 22.10
N GLY A 162 14.14 -9.51 22.46
CA GLY A 162 15.19 -8.87 23.24
C GLY A 162 16.53 -8.73 22.49
N LYS A 163 16.56 -9.08 21.20
CA LYS A 163 17.70 -8.92 20.30
C LYS A 163 17.72 -7.50 19.73
N ASP A 164 18.91 -7.04 19.39
CA ASP A 164 19.07 -5.73 18.79
C ASP A 164 18.51 -5.71 17.37
N GLU A 165 17.67 -4.74 17.08
CA GLU A 165 17.15 -4.40 15.77
C GLU A 165 17.53 -2.96 15.41
N GLU A 166 17.81 -2.72 14.14
CA GLU A 166 18.22 -1.42 13.63
C GLU A 166 17.49 -1.14 12.31
N ALA A 167 16.87 0.00 12.18
CA ALA A 167 16.31 0.45 10.91
C ALA A 167 17.45 0.66 9.90
N ILE A 168 17.20 0.35 8.62
CA ILE A 168 18.22 0.39 7.58
C ILE A 168 17.83 1.35 6.47
N ASP A 169 18.84 2.01 5.89
CA ASP A 169 18.72 2.85 4.70
C ASP A 169 18.46 1.98 3.47
N GLY A 170 17.89 2.59 2.43
CA GLY A 170 17.69 1.86 1.17
C GLY A 170 16.89 2.68 0.17
N TYR A 171 16.65 2.07 -0.97
CA TYR A 171 15.82 2.65 -2.02
C TYR A 171 15.01 1.59 -2.75
N ASP A 172 13.97 2.03 -3.44
CA ASP A 172 13.27 1.26 -4.47
C ASP A 172 13.04 2.07 -5.73
N VAL A 173 13.00 1.35 -6.85
CA VAL A 173 12.60 1.86 -8.17
C VAL A 173 11.56 0.91 -8.73
N GLU A 174 10.40 1.41 -9.11
CA GLU A 174 9.33 0.60 -9.67
C GLU A 174 8.88 1.16 -11.02
N ILE A 175 8.73 0.26 -12.00
CA ILE A 175 8.11 0.55 -13.29
C ILE A 175 6.80 -0.22 -13.36
N GLY A 176 5.70 0.48 -13.67
CA GLY A 176 4.38 -0.11 -13.91
C GLY A 176 3.94 0.10 -15.35
N ALA A 177 3.28 -0.90 -15.95
CA ALA A 177 2.72 -0.79 -17.28
C ALA A 177 1.32 -1.38 -17.36
N HIS A 178 0.38 -0.68 -17.99
CA HIS A 178 -0.92 -1.26 -18.33
C HIS A 178 -0.76 -2.40 -19.35
N LEU A 179 -1.55 -3.46 -19.18
CA LEU A 179 -1.55 -4.54 -20.17
C LEU A 179 -2.33 -4.11 -21.42
N PRO A 180 -1.83 -4.41 -22.63
CA PRO A 180 -2.54 -4.08 -23.87
C PRO A 180 -3.95 -4.70 -23.88
N TYR A 181 -4.96 -3.94 -24.28
CA TYR A 181 -6.37 -4.34 -24.37
C TYR A 181 -7.05 -4.66 -23.02
N ILE A 182 -6.33 -4.57 -21.87
CA ILE A 182 -6.86 -4.88 -20.56
C ILE A 182 -6.56 -3.72 -19.60
N PRO A 183 -7.29 -2.60 -19.69
CA PRO A 183 -7.03 -1.40 -18.89
C PRO A 183 -7.20 -1.61 -17.38
N SER A 184 -7.93 -2.66 -16.98
CA SER A 184 -8.07 -3.08 -15.58
C SER A 184 -6.83 -3.74 -14.98
N MET A 185 -5.81 -4.05 -15.77
CA MET A 185 -4.60 -4.75 -15.33
C MET A 185 -3.34 -3.93 -15.54
N LYS A 186 -2.46 -3.96 -14.54
CA LYS A 186 -1.09 -3.42 -14.59
C LYS A 186 -0.08 -4.47 -14.16
N ALA A 187 1.03 -4.55 -14.87
CA ALA A 187 2.21 -5.28 -14.42
C ALA A 187 3.21 -4.30 -13.83
N TYR A 188 3.89 -4.70 -12.76
CA TYR A 188 4.94 -3.93 -12.10
C TYR A 188 6.22 -4.74 -12.00
N LEU A 189 7.34 -4.04 -12.14
CA LEU A 189 8.67 -4.53 -11.83
C LEU A 189 9.33 -3.53 -10.89
N LYS A 190 9.70 -4.00 -9.70
CA LYS A 190 10.37 -3.20 -8.69
C LYS A 190 11.73 -3.79 -8.37
N ALA A 191 12.77 -2.97 -8.41
CA ALA A 191 14.09 -3.26 -7.86
C ALA A 191 14.25 -2.50 -6.55
N PHE A 192 14.84 -3.14 -5.56
CA PHE A 192 15.09 -2.52 -4.25
C PHE A 192 16.44 -2.97 -3.67
N ASP A 193 17.00 -2.09 -2.85
CA ASP A 193 18.24 -2.35 -2.13
C ASP A 193 18.21 -1.61 -0.79
N PHE A 194 18.35 -2.36 0.32
CA PHE A 194 18.44 -1.86 1.67
C PHE A 194 19.75 -2.32 2.29
N GLU A 195 20.58 -1.36 2.68
CA GLU A 195 21.94 -1.60 3.19
C GLU A 195 21.92 -2.21 4.59
N VAL A 196 22.50 -3.40 4.74
CA VAL A 196 22.60 -4.09 6.04
C VAL A 196 24.02 -3.97 6.60
N PRO A 197 24.28 -3.06 7.56
CA PRO A 197 25.60 -2.87 8.12
C PRO A 197 26.22 -4.18 8.65
N GLY A 198 27.32 -4.62 8.02
CA GLY A 198 28.03 -5.84 8.40
C GLY A 198 27.32 -7.16 8.08
N GLY A 199 26.36 -7.15 7.18
CA GLY A 199 25.65 -8.33 6.68
C GLY A 199 25.49 -8.29 5.15
N ASN A 200 24.69 -9.20 4.61
CA ASN A 200 24.26 -9.13 3.22
C ASN A 200 23.11 -8.14 3.10
N ASP A 201 23.17 -7.27 2.09
CA ASP A 201 22.13 -6.32 1.82
C ASP A 201 20.81 -7.02 1.47
N PHE A 202 19.72 -6.34 1.81
CA PHE A 202 18.39 -6.81 1.51
C PHE A 202 17.98 -6.23 0.15
N GLN A 203 18.37 -6.93 -0.90
CA GLN A 203 18.16 -6.51 -2.28
C GLN A 203 17.45 -7.59 -3.10
N GLY A 204 16.79 -7.20 -4.17
CA GLY A 204 16.09 -8.11 -5.06
C GLY A 204 15.22 -7.43 -6.10
N LEU A 205 14.49 -8.28 -6.81
CA LEU A 205 13.51 -7.90 -7.81
C LEU A 205 12.12 -8.41 -7.40
N GLU A 206 11.11 -7.56 -7.49
CA GLU A 206 9.71 -7.94 -7.28
C GLU A 206 8.94 -7.74 -8.58
N PHE A 207 8.28 -8.77 -9.04
CA PHE A 207 7.32 -8.71 -10.12
C PHE A 207 5.91 -8.86 -9.55
N SER A 208 4.98 -7.97 -9.92
CA SER A 208 3.57 -8.09 -9.52
C SER A 208 2.61 -7.74 -10.65
N THR A 209 1.38 -8.19 -10.50
CA THR A 209 0.25 -7.85 -11.36
C THR A 209 -0.91 -7.40 -10.51
N LEU A 210 -1.35 -6.16 -10.73
CA LEU A 210 -2.51 -5.56 -10.13
C LEU A 210 -3.71 -5.70 -11.06
N PHE A 211 -4.82 -6.22 -10.56
CA PHE A 211 -6.12 -6.23 -11.20
C PHE A 211 -7.09 -5.35 -10.43
N LYS A 212 -7.68 -4.35 -11.10
CA LYS A 212 -8.75 -3.50 -10.57
C LYS A 212 -10.10 -4.07 -11.02
N VAL A 213 -10.98 -4.38 -10.09
CA VAL A 213 -12.33 -4.84 -10.41
C VAL A 213 -13.13 -3.66 -10.97
N PRO A 214 -13.63 -3.75 -12.22
CA PRO A 214 -14.36 -2.65 -12.83
C PRO A 214 -15.58 -2.20 -12.03
N ASN A 215 -15.79 -0.89 -11.99
CA ASN A 215 -16.91 -0.26 -11.28
C ASN A 215 -17.01 -0.58 -9.79
N SER A 216 -15.89 -0.95 -9.18
CA SER A 216 -15.80 -1.18 -7.74
C SER A 216 -14.53 -0.54 -7.16
N GLY A 217 -14.47 -0.41 -5.84
CA GLY A 217 -13.25 -0.01 -5.13
C GLY A 217 -12.24 -1.14 -4.95
N LEU A 218 -12.55 -2.36 -5.39
CA LEU A 218 -11.73 -3.55 -5.15
C LEU A 218 -10.58 -3.68 -6.14
N SER A 219 -9.44 -4.12 -5.62
CA SER A 219 -8.31 -4.54 -6.43
C SER A 219 -7.55 -5.69 -5.77
N PHE A 220 -6.91 -6.50 -6.62
CA PHE A 220 -6.08 -7.63 -6.22
C PHE A 220 -4.70 -7.44 -6.81
N GLU A 221 -3.65 -7.61 -6.02
CA GLU A 221 -2.28 -7.62 -6.49
C GLU A 221 -1.62 -8.95 -6.09
N ILE A 222 -1.06 -9.65 -7.06
CA ILE A 222 -0.32 -10.89 -6.86
C ILE A 222 1.10 -10.63 -7.31
N GLY A 223 2.07 -11.02 -6.49
CA GLY A 223 3.48 -10.80 -6.83
C GLY A 223 4.40 -11.87 -6.28
N HIS A 224 5.61 -11.82 -6.82
CA HIS A 224 6.73 -12.67 -6.42
C HIS A 224 7.98 -11.80 -6.31
N THR A 225 8.72 -12.01 -5.24
CA THR A 225 9.97 -11.32 -4.95
C THR A 225 11.10 -12.34 -4.95
N ASP A 226 12.08 -12.11 -5.82
CA ASP A 226 13.35 -12.84 -5.91
C ASP A 226 14.41 -12.02 -5.14
N TYR A 227 14.97 -12.61 -4.08
CA TYR A 227 15.96 -12.01 -3.23
C TYR A 227 17.34 -12.58 -3.49
N ASP A 228 18.34 -11.74 -3.65
CA ASP A 228 19.72 -12.20 -3.93
C ASP A 228 20.30 -13.11 -2.85
N HIS A 229 19.97 -12.87 -1.56
CA HIS A 229 20.57 -13.56 -0.43
C HIS A 229 19.55 -14.11 0.57
N HIS A 230 18.26 -14.11 0.24
CA HIS A 230 17.18 -14.58 1.11
C HIS A 230 16.24 -15.51 0.34
N ASN A 231 15.31 -16.14 1.04
CA ASN A 231 14.31 -16.98 0.39
C ASN A 231 13.30 -16.11 -0.36
N ASP A 232 13.03 -16.48 -1.60
CA ASP A 232 11.99 -15.88 -2.41
C ASP A 232 10.62 -15.95 -1.74
N GLN A 233 9.77 -14.99 -2.06
CA GLN A 233 8.45 -14.89 -1.44
C GLN A 233 7.40 -14.50 -2.48
N SER A 234 6.23 -15.15 -2.39
CA SER A 234 5.05 -14.74 -3.13
C SER A 234 4.05 -14.06 -2.19
N PHE A 235 3.28 -13.15 -2.75
CA PHE A 235 2.25 -12.48 -1.99
C PHE A 235 0.95 -12.30 -2.79
N ILE A 236 -0.14 -12.13 -2.05
CA ILE A 236 -1.41 -11.62 -2.53
C ILE A 236 -1.83 -10.45 -1.65
N ASN A 237 -2.27 -9.37 -2.28
CA ASN A 237 -2.79 -8.19 -1.61
C ASN A 237 -4.20 -7.88 -2.12
N LEU A 238 -5.15 -7.88 -1.22
CA LEU A 238 -6.52 -7.42 -1.46
C LEU A 238 -6.63 -5.99 -0.95
N ARG A 239 -7.14 -5.07 -1.79
CA ARG A 239 -7.36 -3.68 -1.41
C ARG A 239 -8.77 -3.25 -1.79
N TYR A 240 -9.41 -2.55 -0.88
CA TYR A 240 -10.60 -1.77 -1.13
C TYR A 240 -10.27 -0.28 -1.02
N SER A 241 -10.65 0.51 -2.02
CA SER A 241 -10.43 1.96 -2.09
C SER A 241 -11.75 2.70 -2.15
N ASN A 242 -11.99 3.54 -1.15
CA ASN A 242 -13.06 4.54 -1.18
C ASN A 242 -12.49 5.86 -1.73
N SER A 243 -12.10 5.87 -3.00
CA SER A 243 -11.54 7.07 -3.64
C SER A 243 -12.64 7.97 -4.17
N ILE A 244 -12.51 9.29 -3.90
CA ILE A 244 -13.40 10.36 -4.43
C ILE A 244 -13.50 10.28 -5.96
N LYS A 245 -12.44 9.83 -6.63
CA LYS A 245 -12.37 9.61 -8.07
C LYS A 245 -11.78 8.23 -8.34
N ASN A 246 -12.66 7.26 -8.46
CA ASN A 246 -12.29 5.95 -8.98
C ASN A 246 -12.72 5.92 -10.46
N PRO A 247 -11.83 6.24 -11.42
CA PRO A 247 -12.18 6.18 -12.82
C PRO A 247 -12.62 4.76 -13.13
N GLY A 248 -13.87 4.61 -13.57
CA GLY A 248 -14.39 3.32 -14.00
C GLY A 248 -13.45 2.73 -15.04
N THR A 249 -12.81 1.62 -14.73
CA THR A 249 -11.97 0.88 -15.68
C THR A 249 -12.83 -0.18 -16.35
N SER A 250 -12.72 -0.30 -17.67
CA SER A 250 -13.32 -1.43 -18.39
C SER A 250 -12.43 -2.65 -18.26
N LEU A 251 -13.03 -3.86 -18.30
CA LEU A 251 -12.25 -5.11 -18.33
C LEU A 251 -11.38 -5.19 -19.59
N PHE A 252 -11.98 -4.90 -20.72
CA PHE A 252 -11.33 -4.99 -22.04
C PHE A 252 -11.57 -3.71 -22.84
N SER A 253 -10.60 -3.37 -23.67
CA SER A 253 -10.67 -2.27 -24.61
C SER A 253 -10.46 -2.76 -26.05
N SER A 254 -11.03 -2.04 -27.00
CA SER A 254 -10.75 -2.27 -28.43
C SER A 254 -9.38 -1.70 -28.85
N GLU A 255 -8.82 -0.80 -28.04
CA GLU A 255 -7.51 -0.19 -28.24
C GLU A 255 -6.47 -0.86 -27.36
N ALA A 256 -5.25 -1.00 -27.85
CA ALA A 256 -4.16 -1.59 -27.06
C ALA A 256 -3.88 -0.78 -25.78
N PHE A 257 -3.91 0.55 -25.90
CA PHE A 257 -3.75 1.48 -24.80
C PHE A 257 -4.71 2.65 -24.96
N GLU A 258 -5.56 2.85 -23.97
CA GLU A 258 -6.44 4.01 -23.91
C GLU A 258 -5.66 5.24 -23.46
N ARG A 259 -5.79 6.34 -24.18
CA ARG A 259 -5.31 7.64 -23.71
C ARG A 259 -6.33 8.21 -22.75
N ILE A 260 -5.96 8.30 -21.46
CA ILE A 260 -6.79 8.88 -20.43
C ILE A 260 -6.11 10.13 -19.86
N SER A 261 -6.91 11.09 -19.40
CA SER A 261 -6.38 12.20 -18.61
C SER A 261 -5.75 11.67 -17.32
N MET A 262 -4.57 12.17 -16.98
CA MET A 262 -3.92 11.84 -15.71
C MET A 262 -4.54 12.60 -14.53
N LYS A 263 -5.53 13.47 -14.78
CA LYS A 263 -6.17 14.27 -13.74
C LYS A 263 -6.77 13.42 -12.62
N ASP A 264 -7.48 12.34 -12.98
CA ASP A 264 -8.11 11.45 -12.00
C ASP A 264 -7.07 10.63 -11.22
N ARG A 265 -5.87 10.46 -11.78
CA ARG A 265 -4.76 9.78 -11.11
C ARG A 265 -3.98 10.65 -10.13
N MET A 266 -4.27 11.96 -10.07
CA MET A 266 -3.71 12.87 -9.07
C MET A 266 -4.11 12.49 -7.64
N TYR A 267 -5.15 11.68 -7.47
CA TYR A 267 -5.69 11.26 -6.17
C TYR A 267 -5.23 9.86 -5.72
N GLU A 268 -4.43 9.17 -6.54
CA GLU A 268 -3.88 7.86 -6.19
C GLU A 268 -2.90 7.98 -5.00
N LYS A 269 -2.89 6.97 -4.11
CA LYS A 269 -1.89 6.88 -3.05
C LYS A 269 -0.48 6.73 -3.64
N VAL A 270 0.50 7.27 -2.93
CA VAL A 270 1.92 7.11 -3.29
C VAL A 270 2.31 5.64 -3.13
N ARG A 271 2.95 5.05 -4.16
CA ARG A 271 3.52 3.70 -4.09
C ARG A 271 4.90 3.76 -3.47
N ARG A 272 5.06 3.11 -2.32
CA ARG A 272 6.30 3.09 -1.54
C ARG A 272 6.31 1.92 -0.56
N GLU A 273 7.47 1.62 0.00
CA GLU A 273 7.57 0.70 1.15
C GLU A 273 7.09 1.39 2.42
N ASN A 274 5.99 0.91 3.01
CA ASN A 274 5.36 1.52 4.17
C ASN A 274 5.87 0.96 5.51
N ILE A 275 6.38 -0.28 5.52
CA ILE A 275 6.92 -0.92 6.72
C ILE A 275 8.43 -0.69 6.79
N ILE A 276 8.91 -0.28 7.96
CA ILE A 276 10.34 0.00 8.18
C ILE A 276 11.14 -1.29 8.07
N LYS A 277 12.08 -1.36 7.12
CA LYS A 277 13.03 -2.48 7.01
C LYS A 277 14.07 -2.38 8.11
N LYS A 278 14.40 -3.54 8.69
CA LYS A 278 15.25 -3.62 9.87
C LYS A 278 16.24 -4.76 9.74
N LYS A 279 17.48 -4.52 10.19
CA LYS A 279 18.46 -5.53 10.53
C LYS A 279 18.16 -6.06 11.93
N GLY A 280 18.15 -7.35 12.13
CA GLY A 280 17.93 -7.97 13.44
C GLY A 280 18.85 -9.17 13.68
N ALA A 281 19.06 -9.56 14.94
CA ALA A 281 19.90 -10.69 15.33
C ALA A 281 19.26 -12.07 15.08
N GLY A 282 18.34 -12.18 14.21
CA GLY A 282 17.72 -13.40 13.71
C GLY A 282 17.03 -13.02 12.44
N PHE A 283 17.78 -13.02 11.36
CA PHE A 283 17.38 -12.47 10.08
C PHE A 283 16.10 -13.13 9.56
N THR A 284 15.00 -12.50 9.78
CA THR A 284 13.79 -12.74 8.99
C THR A 284 13.38 -11.36 8.50
N VAL A 285 13.91 -10.96 7.36
CA VAL A 285 13.42 -9.75 6.71
C VAL A 285 12.01 -10.03 6.28
N LYS A 286 11.09 -9.26 6.82
CA LYS A 286 9.69 -9.33 6.46
C LYS A 286 9.43 -8.23 5.45
N ALA A 287 9.19 -8.63 4.22
CA ALA A 287 8.78 -7.72 3.18
C ALA A 287 7.30 -7.39 3.39
N GLY A 288 7.01 -6.15 3.69
CA GLY A 288 5.66 -5.63 3.76
C GLY A 288 5.59 -4.26 3.13
N GLY A 289 4.55 -4.01 2.39
CA GLY A 289 4.22 -2.68 1.97
C GLY A 289 3.88 -2.53 0.49
N PHE A 290 2.68 -2.27 0.21
CA PHE A 290 2.05 -1.34 -0.73
C PHE A 290 0.58 -1.24 -0.41
#